data_b7754c29935ac8e399674201825180d3
#
_entry.id   b7754c29935ac8e399674201825180d3
#
_cell.length_a   1.000
_cell.length_b   1.000
_cell.length_c   1.000
_cell.angle_alpha   90.00
_cell.angle_beta   90.00
_cell.angle_gamma   90.00
#
_symmetry.space_group_name_H-M   'P 1'
#
loop_
_entity.id
_entity.type
_entity.pdbx_description
1 polymer ?
#
loop_
_entity_poly.entity_id
_entity_poly.type
_entity_poly.pdbx_seq_one_letter_code
_entity_poly.pdbx_strand_id
1 'polypeptide(L)'
;MAKHKKLKIAAGILCLLLIIAIPLCYYLIYISYNHLTVNTYDIKSQKIETTSGENLKFVVVGDLHDNTFNDNDDKLVQTIKAQNPDFIIADGDILNDDSKNPDIAMSFIKRLVKIAPVYYALGNHELEYMQNQKSEDLLDEIKSTGAILLEQKYKDIKVKGVPVRIGGMYGYAFDPNGTTKRAHMGDGIYDFLKDFENTSSYKIMMSHRPDSFIFGEASKAWDIDLVVSSHDHGGQVVFPFLGGFYGGDQGYFPEYIHGLYNKDKMKILISSGLGSNKQKLPRFNNVPEVMLVNLSN
;
A
#
# COMPACT_ATOMS: atom_id res chain seq x y z
N MET A 1 -40.35 21.63 -38.14
CA MET A 1 -38.98 21.59 -38.75
C MET A 1 -37.89 21.93 -37.74
N ALA A 2 -37.94 23.03 -36.95
CA ALA A 2 -36.88 23.41 -36.04
C ALA A 2 -36.58 22.40 -34.89
N LYS A 3 -37.60 21.71 -34.35
CA LYS A 3 -37.45 20.68 -33.31
C LYS A 3 -36.67 19.46 -33.80
N HIS A 4 -36.95 19.00 -35.02
CA HIS A 4 -36.22 17.87 -35.63
C HIS A 4 -34.76 18.21 -35.95
N LYS A 5 -34.48 19.48 -36.34
CA LYS A 5 -33.09 19.92 -36.60
C LYS A 5 -32.28 19.96 -35.28
N LYS A 6 -32.84 20.49 -34.18
CA LYS A 6 -32.21 20.47 -32.84
C LYS A 6 -31.96 19.06 -32.36
N LEU A 7 -32.89 18.12 -32.55
CA LEU A 7 -32.72 16.72 -32.14
C LEU A 7 -31.59 16.02 -32.94
N LYS A 8 -31.48 16.27 -34.24
CA LYS A 8 -30.38 15.72 -35.05
C LYS A 8 -29.02 16.28 -34.64
N ILE A 9 -28.96 17.58 -34.31
CA ILE A 9 -27.72 18.19 -33.80
C ILE A 9 -27.36 17.58 -32.44
N ALA A 10 -28.29 17.47 -31.50
CA ALA A 10 -28.05 16.84 -30.19
C ALA A 10 -27.60 15.38 -30.32
N ALA A 11 -28.24 14.59 -31.21
CA ALA A 11 -27.79 13.23 -31.50
C ALA A 11 -26.39 13.18 -32.10
N GLY A 12 -26.05 14.08 -33.02
CA GLY A 12 -24.70 14.16 -33.58
C GLY A 12 -23.65 14.51 -32.52
N ILE A 13 -23.95 15.45 -31.63
CA ILE A 13 -23.06 15.78 -30.50
C ILE A 13 -22.89 14.58 -29.56
N LEU A 14 -23.97 13.89 -29.22
CA LEU A 14 -23.91 12.70 -28.38
C LEU A 14 -23.07 11.61 -29.03
N CYS A 15 -23.27 11.32 -30.32
CA CYS A 15 -22.46 10.36 -31.06
C CYS A 15 -20.97 10.75 -31.04
N LEU A 16 -20.64 12.03 -31.25
CA LEU A 16 -19.26 12.51 -31.20
C LEU A 16 -18.64 12.32 -29.80
N LEU A 17 -19.40 12.65 -28.75
CA LEU A 17 -18.96 12.44 -27.35
C LEU A 17 -18.71 10.96 -27.07
N LEU A 18 -19.56 10.06 -27.53
CA LEU A 18 -19.40 8.61 -27.35
C LEU A 18 -18.19 8.07 -28.13
N ILE A 19 -17.95 8.57 -29.34
CA ILE A 19 -16.77 8.20 -30.16
C ILE A 19 -15.47 8.57 -29.45
N ILE A 20 -15.46 9.63 -28.66
CA ILE A 20 -14.28 10.05 -27.87
C ILE A 20 -14.23 9.30 -26.54
N ALA A 21 -15.35 9.21 -25.83
CA ALA A 21 -15.40 8.66 -24.48
C ALA A 21 -15.08 7.14 -24.44
N ILE A 22 -15.59 6.36 -25.40
CA ILE A 22 -15.38 4.91 -25.41
C ILE A 22 -13.89 4.54 -25.54
N PRO A 23 -13.12 5.06 -26.52
CA PRO A 23 -11.69 4.79 -26.62
C PRO A 23 -10.91 5.30 -25.41
N LEU A 24 -11.30 6.47 -24.86
CA LEU A 24 -10.67 7.02 -23.65
C LEU A 24 -10.89 6.10 -22.44
N CYS A 25 -12.13 5.63 -22.21
CA CYS A 25 -12.41 4.68 -21.14
C CYS A 25 -11.60 3.39 -21.30
N TYR A 26 -11.54 2.85 -22.52
CA TYR A 26 -10.73 1.67 -22.82
C TYR A 26 -9.25 1.92 -22.50
N TYR A 27 -8.70 3.06 -22.91
CA TYR A 27 -7.32 3.44 -22.62
C TYR A 27 -7.07 3.57 -21.11
N LEU A 28 -7.99 4.21 -20.35
CA LEU A 28 -7.86 4.38 -18.92
C LEU A 28 -7.92 3.04 -18.17
N ILE A 29 -8.74 2.09 -18.64
CA ILE A 29 -8.73 0.72 -18.11
C ILE A 29 -7.40 0.03 -18.46
N TYR A 30 -6.95 0.13 -19.70
CA TYR A 30 -5.73 -0.52 -20.16
C TYR A 30 -4.50 -0.09 -19.34
N ILE A 31 -4.31 1.21 -19.11
CA ILE A 31 -3.18 1.71 -18.32
C ILE A 31 -3.27 1.28 -16.85
N SER A 32 -4.48 1.15 -16.31
CA SER A 32 -4.71 0.74 -14.91
C SER A 32 -4.31 -0.71 -14.62
N TYR A 33 -4.07 -1.53 -15.67
CA TYR A 33 -3.65 -2.94 -15.52
C TYR A 33 -2.30 -3.26 -16.15
N ASN A 34 -1.81 -2.41 -17.06
CA ASN A 34 -0.63 -2.75 -17.86
C ASN A 34 0.53 -1.75 -17.70
N HIS A 35 0.28 -0.58 -17.17
CA HIS A 35 1.33 0.37 -16.84
C HIS A 35 1.76 0.22 -15.38
N LEU A 36 3.02 0.57 -15.12
CA LEU A 36 3.61 0.63 -13.81
C LEU A 36 4.28 1.99 -13.66
N THR A 37 4.03 2.67 -12.55
CA THR A 37 4.68 3.92 -12.20
C THR A 37 5.59 3.76 -10.99
N VAL A 38 6.61 4.60 -10.89
CA VAL A 38 7.38 4.80 -9.67
C VAL A 38 7.07 6.20 -9.16
N ASN A 39 6.41 6.29 -8.03
CA ASN A 39 6.15 7.56 -7.37
C ASN A 39 7.17 7.77 -6.24
N THR A 40 7.82 8.93 -6.22
CA THR A 40 8.86 9.25 -5.24
C THR A 40 8.29 10.15 -4.16
N TYR A 41 8.57 9.80 -2.91
CA TYR A 41 8.15 10.53 -1.72
C TYR A 41 9.38 10.94 -0.91
N ASP A 42 9.66 12.24 -0.88
CA ASP A 42 10.76 12.81 -0.12
C ASP A 42 10.27 13.19 1.29
N ILE A 43 10.81 12.53 2.31
CA ILE A 43 10.44 12.72 3.70
C ILE A 43 11.64 13.23 4.47
N LYS A 44 11.49 14.38 5.12
CA LYS A 44 12.50 14.98 5.98
C LYS A 44 12.27 14.69 7.46
N SER A 45 13.33 14.37 8.17
CA SER A 45 13.30 14.20 9.62
C SER A 45 14.69 14.43 10.23
N GLN A 46 14.73 15.19 11.31
CA GLN A 46 15.97 15.42 12.09
C GLN A 46 16.58 14.13 12.68
N LYS A 47 15.82 13.03 12.71
CA LYS A 47 16.33 11.71 13.12
C LYS A 47 17.17 11.02 12.04
N ILE A 48 17.20 11.56 10.81
CA ILE A 48 17.87 10.96 9.65
C ILE A 48 19.20 11.68 9.41
N GLU A 49 20.24 11.25 10.11
CA GLU A 49 21.60 11.72 9.89
C GLU A 49 22.45 10.58 9.35
N THR A 50 22.55 10.49 8.03
CA THR A 50 23.36 9.45 7.38
C THR A 50 24.85 9.78 7.45
N THR A 51 25.67 8.76 7.69
CA THR A 51 27.13 8.94 7.76
C THR A 51 27.78 9.23 6.41
N SER A 52 27.11 8.88 5.31
CA SER A 52 27.57 9.10 3.94
C SER A 52 27.07 10.41 3.33
N GLY A 53 26.11 11.10 3.95
CA GLY A 53 25.40 12.23 3.35
C GLY A 53 24.39 11.82 2.27
N GLU A 54 24.26 10.53 1.97
CA GLU A 54 23.27 10.01 1.01
C GLU A 54 21.93 9.76 1.71
N ASN A 55 20.83 9.99 1.01
CA ASN A 55 19.51 9.67 1.53
C ASN A 55 19.36 8.16 1.81
N LEU A 56 18.66 7.82 2.87
CA LEU A 56 18.16 6.47 3.08
C LEU A 56 16.98 6.24 2.11
N LYS A 57 16.99 5.13 1.38
CA LYS A 57 15.98 4.83 0.37
C LYS A 57 15.32 3.50 0.66
N PHE A 58 14.01 3.45 0.56
CA PHE A 58 13.31 2.17 0.54
C PHE A 58 12.15 2.18 -0.45
N VAL A 59 11.76 0.99 -0.88
CA VAL A 59 10.62 0.77 -1.76
C VAL A 59 9.49 0.16 -0.96
N VAL A 60 8.26 0.60 -1.25
CA VAL A 60 7.04 -0.02 -0.75
C VAL A 60 6.29 -0.66 -1.91
N VAL A 61 5.84 -1.89 -1.69
CA VAL A 61 4.95 -2.66 -2.54
C VAL A 61 3.84 -3.26 -1.68
N GLY A 62 2.62 -3.30 -2.21
CA GLY A 62 1.46 -3.92 -1.56
C GLY A 62 0.36 -4.14 -2.58
N ASP A 63 -0.70 -4.81 -2.18
CA ASP A 63 -1.88 -5.06 -3.01
C ASP A 63 -1.52 -5.62 -4.41
N LEU A 64 -0.66 -6.64 -4.47
CA LEU A 64 -0.30 -7.28 -5.75
C LEU A 64 -1.44 -8.15 -6.26
N HIS A 65 -2.13 -8.87 -5.35
CA HIS A 65 -3.27 -9.73 -5.67
C HIS A 65 -2.99 -10.71 -6.81
N ASP A 66 -1.85 -11.39 -6.73
CA ASP A 66 -1.39 -12.34 -7.77
C ASP A 66 -1.30 -11.74 -9.18
N ASN A 67 -1.23 -10.41 -9.31
CA ASN A 67 -1.03 -9.77 -10.60
C ASN A 67 0.39 -10.02 -11.09
N THR A 68 0.53 -10.61 -12.28
CA THR A 68 1.83 -10.95 -12.88
C THR A 68 2.26 -9.98 -13.97
N PHE A 69 1.51 -8.91 -14.21
CA PHE A 69 1.74 -7.92 -15.27
C PHE A 69 1.95 -8.53 -16.67
N ASN A 70 1.45 -9.76 -16.90
CA ASN A 70 1.59 -10.56 -18.12
C ASN A 70 3.04 -10.93 -18.49
N ASP A 71 4.02 -10.69 -17.63
CA ASP A 71 5.42 -11.00 -17.85
C ASP A 71 6.09 -11.70 -16.65
N ASN A 72 5.28 -12.34 -15.80
CA ASN A 72 5.72 -12.99 -14.56
C ASN A 72 6.50 -12.04 -13.65
N ASP A 73 6.04 -10.79 -13.53
CA ASP A 73 6.61 -9.69 -12.72
C ASP A 73 8.04 -9.27 -13.10
N ASP A 74 8.55 -9.66 -14.24
CA ASP A 74 9.92 -9.34 -14.62
C ASP A 74 10.16 -7.85 -14.68
N LYS A 75 9.25 -7.11 -15.31
CA LYS A 75 9.32 -5.65 -15.40
C LYS A 75 9.19 -5.00 -14.02
N LEU A 76 8.29 -5.50 -13.17
CA LEU A 76 8.09 -4.99 -11.82
C LEU A 76 9.36 -5.16 -10.98
N VAL A 77 9.93 -6.37 -10.96
CA VAL A 77 11.17 -6.67 -10.21
C VAL A 77 12.35 -5.85 -10.71
N GLN A 78 12.50 -5.68 -12.04
CA GLN A 78 13.55 -4.82 -12.60
C GLN A 78 13.33 -3.34 -12.25
N THR A 79 12.09 -2.87 -12.25
CA THR A 79 11.75 -1.50 -11.85
C THR A 79 12.14 -1.25 -10.39
N ILE A 80 11.82 -2.17 -9.49
CA ILE A 80 12.19 -2.09 -8.06
C ILE A 80 13.71 -2.12 -7.91
N LYS A 81 14.40 -3.04 -8.60
CA LYS A 81 15.87 -3.14 -8.56
C LYS A 81 16.55 -1.86 -9.03
N ALA A 82 16.02 -1.20 -10.05
CA ALA A 82 16.57 0.04 -10.59
C ALA A 82 16.51 1.22 -9.60
N GLN A 83 15.64 1.15 -8.56
CA GLN A 83 15.59 2.17 -7.52
C GLN A 83 16.76 2.05 -6.52
N ASN A 84 17.47 0.92 -6.51
CA ASN A 84 18.57 0.63 -5.59
C ASN A 84 18.19 0.90 -4.12
N PRO A 85 17.13 0.23 -3.60
CA PRO A 85 16.65 0.46 -2.25
C PRO A 85 17.59 -0.14 -1.20
N ASP A 86 17.68 0.49 -0.04
CA ASP A 86 18.40 -0.04 1.12
C ASP A 86 17.63 -1.20 1.78
N PHE A 87 16.30 -1.17 1.68
CA PHE A 87 15.38 -2.24 2.06
C PHE A 87 14.04 -2.11 1.30
N ILE A 88 13.20 -3.12 1.41
CA ILE A 88 11.88 -3.16 0.77
C ILE A 88 10.83 -3.46 1.83
N ILE A 89 9.70 -2.79 1.77
CA ILE A 89 8.50 -3.07 2.55
C ILE A 89 7.49 -3.77 1.62
N ALA A 90 7.03 -4.96 2.00
CA ALA A 90 5.89 -5.65 1.41
C ALA A 90 4.71 -5.51 2.39
N ASP A 91 3.77 -4.63 2.07
CA ASP A 91 2.71 -4.20 2.97
C ASP A 91 1.38 -4.90 2.68
N GLY A 92 1.42 -6.23 2.63
CA GLY A 92 0.26 -7.12 2.57
C GLY A 92 -0.47 -7.17 1.23
N ASP A 93 -1.46 -8.06 1.18
CA ASP A 93 -2.29 -8.38 0.03
C ASP A 93 -1.47 -8.69 -1.24
N ILE A 94 -0.38 -9.47 -1.06
CA ILE A 94 0.44 -9.94 -2.17
C ILE A 94 -0.25 -11.09 -2.92
N LEU A 95 -1.04 -11.91 -2.22
CA LEU A 95 -1.94 -12.93 -2.81
C LEU A 95 -3.41 -12.56 -2.63
N ASN A 96 -4.31 -13.30 -3.26
CA ASN A 96 -5.74 -13.21 -3.01
C ASN A 96 -6.18 -14.24 -1.95
N ASP A 97 -7.28 -13.93 -1.25
CA ASP A 97 -7.94 -14.83 -0.29
C ASP A 97 -8.45 -16.14 -0.94
N ASP A 98 -8.75 -16.13 -2.24
CA ASP A 98 -9.21 -17.25 -3.03
C ASP A 98 -8.12 -17.91 -3.91
N SER A 99 -6.85 -17.55 -3.71
CA SER A 99 -5.73 -18.15 -4.42
C SER A 99 -5.65 -19.65 -4.18
N LYS A 100 -5.34 -20.41 -5.23
CA LYS A 100 -5.21 -21.88 -5.13
C LYS A 100 -3.99 -22.31 -4.31
N ASN A 101 -2.94 -21.53 -4.40
CA ASN A 101 -1.67 -21.67 -3.67
C ASN A 101 -0.96 -20.31 -3.66
N PRO A 102 0.05 -20.10 -2.80
CA PRO A 102 0.76 -18.84 -2.70
C PRO A 102 1.96 -18.70 -3.67
N ASP A 103 2.10 -19.58 -4.67
CA ASP A 103 3.31 -19.68 -5.49
C ASP A 103 3.70 -18.37 -6.17
N ILE A 104 2.71 -17.61 -6.71
CA ILE A 104 2.97 -16.32 -7.38
C ILE A 104 3.53 -15.33 -6.37
N ALA A 105 2.86 -15.15 -5.24
CA ALA A 105 3.29 -14.25 -4.18
C ALA A 105 4.67 -14.63 -3.63
N MET A 106 4.89 -15.92 -3.32
CA MET A 106 6.17 -16.39 -2.79
C MET A 106 7.30 -16.27 -3.81
N SER A 107 7.02 -16.52 -5.10
CA SER A 107 8.00 -16.30 -6.19
C SER A 107 8.40 -14.82 -6.28
N PHE A 108 7.44 -13.92 -6.22
CA PHE A 108 7.69 -12.48 -6.23
C PHE A 108 8.57 -12.06 -5.04
N ILE A 109 8.19 -12.42 -3.81
CA ILE A 109 8.96 -12.09 -2.61
C ILE A 109 10.38 -12.66 -2.64
N LYS A 110 10.57 -13.93 -3.08
CA LYS A 110 11.90 -14.54 -3.27
C LYS A 110 12.79 -13.73 -4.23
N ARG A 111 12.20 -13.07 -5.20
CA ARG A 111 12.94 -12.21 -6.14
C ARG A 111 13.30 -10.87 -5.51
N LEU A 112 12.40 -10.28 -4.69
CA LEU A 112 12.67 -9.04 -3.96
C LEU A 112 13.78 -9.21 -2.93
N VAL A 113 13.82 -10.31 -2.19
CA VAL A 113 14.85 -10.62 -1.21
C VAL A 113 16.27 -10.67 -1.83
N LYS A 114 16.39 -10.99 -3.12
CA LYS A 114 17.66 -10.93 -3.85
C LYS A 114 18.11 -9.49 -4.18
N ILE A 115 17.22 -8.50 -4.05
CA ILE A 115 17.54 -7.08 -4.30
C ILE A 115 18.00 -6.41 -3.01
N ALA A 116 17.20 -6.53 -1.94
CA ALA A 116 17.45 -5.93 -0.63
C ALA A 116 16.68 -6.70 0.46
N PRO A 117 16.99 -6.48 1.77
CA PRO A 117 16.16 -7.03 2.84
C PRO A 117 14.69 -6.66 2.68
N VAL A 118 13.79 -7.63 2.81
CA VAL A 118 12.33 -7.44 2.69
C VAL A 118 11.70 -7.57 4.07
N TYR A 119 10.95 -6.55 4.48
CA TYR A 119 10.09 -6.57 5.67
C TYR A 119 8.65 -6.74 5.19
N TYR A 120 7.98 -7.76 5.73
CA TYR A 120 6.63 -8.15 5.30
C TYR A 120 5.63 -7.94 6.43
N ALA A 121 4.54 -7.23 6.17
CA ALA A 121 3.36 -7.18 7.01
C ALA A 121 2.21 -7.90 6.31
N LEU A 122 1.31 -8.53 7.08
CA LEU A 122 0.14 -9.22 6.53
C LEU A 122 -0.94 -8.20 6.15
N GLY A 123 -1.60 -8.44 5.03
CA GLY A 123 -2.86 -7.80 4.68
C GLY A 123 -4.06 -8.66 5.09
N ASN A 124 -5.26 -8.22 4.75
CA ASN A 124 -6.46 -9.00 5.06
C ASN A 124 -6.58 -10.23 4.16
N HIS A 125 -6.09 -10.18 2.92
CA HIS A 125 -6.14 -11.35 2.04
C HIS A 125 -5.23 -12.49 2.50
N GLU A 126 -4.06 -12.23 3.10
CA GLU A 126 -3.26 -13.29 3.72
C GLU A 126 -4.01 -13.99 4.86
N LEU A 127 -4.73 -13.23 5.69
CA LEU A 127 -5.46 -13.79 6.82
C LEU A 127 -6.70 -14.56 6.36
N GLU A 128 -7.46 -13.99 5.43
CA GLU A 128 -8.63 -14.63 4.83
C GLU A 128 -8.20 -15.91 4.09
N TYR A 129 -7.06 -15.90 3.37
CA TYR A 129 -6.48 -17.09 2.75
C TYR A 129 -6.19 -18.18 3.79
N MET A 130 -5.47 -17.87 4.88
CA MET A 130 -5.19 -18.83 5.95
C MET A 130 -6.47 -19.37 6.58
N GLN A 131 -7.47 -18.52 6.80
CA GLN A 131 -8.77 -18.94 7.32
C GLN A 131 -9.50 -19.87 6.34
N ASN A 132 -9.50 -19.56 5.04
CA ASN A 132 -10.13 -20.37 4.00
C ASN A 132 -9.44 -21.74 3.85
N GLN A 133 -8.11 -21.77 3.91
CA GLN A 133 -7.33 -23.01 3.87
C GLN A 133 -7.31 -23.77 5.21
N LYS A 134 -7.75 -23.14 6.31
CA LYS A 134 -7.67 -23.67 7.69
C LYS A 134 -6.23 -24.07 8.06
N SER A 135 -5.24 -23.28 7.63
CA SER A 135 -3.82 -23.53 7.84
C SER A 135 -3.06 -22.21 8.00
N GLU A 136 -2.05 -22.22 8.86
CA GLU A 136 -1.08 -21.13 9.04
C GLU A 136 0.22 -21.36 8.26
N ASP A 137 0.28 -22.36 7.38
CA ASP A 137 1.49 -22.71 6.62
C ASP A 137 2.02 -21.52 5.80
N LEU A 138 1.15 -20.60 5.39
CA LEU A 138 1.52 -19.37 4.69
C LEU A 138 2.57 -18.55 5.45
N LEU A 139 2.49 -18.48 6.78
CA LEU A 139 3.46 -17.72 7.59
C LEU A 139 4.87 -18.30 7.46
N ASP A 140 4.99 -19.61 7.42
CA ASP A 140 6.27 -20.29 7.25
C ASP A 140 6.75 -20.24 5.79
N GLU A 141 5.84 -20.26 4.83
CA GLU A 141 6.16 -20.04 3.43
C GLU A 141 6.72 -18.63 3.20
N ILE A 142 6.09 -17.58 3.76
CA ILE A 142 6.62 -16.21 3.70
C ILE A 142 8.03 -16.14 4.29
N LYS A 143 8.26 -16.70 5.49
CA LYS A 143 9.59 -16.73 6.14
C LYS A 143 10.59 -17.51 5.29
N SER A 144 10.18 -18.61 4.65
CA SER A 144 11.03 -19.44 3.79
C SER A 144 11.56 -18.70 2.55
N THR A 145 10.91 -17.63 2.14
CA THR A 145 11.39 -16.73 1.06
C THR A 145 12.64 -15.97 1.45
N GLY A 146 12.93 -15.84 2.76
CA GLY A 146 13.94 -14.96 3.33
C GLY A 146 13.42 -13.60 3.74
N ALA A 147 12.12 -13.32 3.58
CA ALA A 147 11.49 -12.11 4.08
C ALA A 147 11.37 -12.15 5.61
N ILE A 148 11.45 -10.97 6.21
CA ILE A 148 11.29 -10.77 7.66
C ILE A 148 9.83 -10.43 7.92
N LEU A 149 9.06 -11.44 8.34
CA LEU A 149 7.65 -11.26 8.68
C LEU A 149 7.53 -10.57 10.05
N LEU A 150 6.81 -9.46 10.06
CA LEU A 150 6.55 -8.66 11.25
C LEU A 150 5.04 -8.60 11.50
N GLU A 151 4.56 -9.43 12.43
CA GLU A 151 3.18 -9.46 12.88
C GLU A 151 3.17 -9.15 14.37
N GLN A 152 2.68 -7.98 14.77
CA GLN A 152 2.81 -7.42 16.11
C GLN A 152 4.24 -7.57 16.66
N LYS A 153 5.20 -7.33 15.77
CA LYS A 153 6.64 -7.39 16.04
C LYS A 153 7.35 -6.24 15.38
N TYR A 154 8.55 -5.96 15.85
CA TYR A 154 9.43 -5.00 15.20
C TYR A 154 10.86 -5.52 15.09
N LYS A 155 11.61 -4.86 14.22
CA LYS A 155 13.05 -5.08 14.03
C LYS A 155 13.77 -3.75 14.10
N ASP A 156 14.76 -3.67 14.98
CA ASP A 156 15.73 -2.57 14.98
C ASP A 156 16.83 -2.87 13.98
N ILE A 157 17.13 -1.91 13.13
CA ILE A 157 18.13 -2.00 12.07
C ILE A 157 18.98 -0.73 12.06
N LYS A 158 20.11 -0.80 11.38
CA LYS A 158 20.95 0.38 11.12
C LYS A 158 21.23 0.46 9.62
N VAL A 159 20.79 1.54 8.98
CA VAL A 159 20.93 1.76 7.55
C VAL A 159 21.72 3.04 7.32
N LYS A 160 22.85 2.95 6.62
CA LYS A 160 23.76 4.10 6.39
C LYS A 160 24.11 4.90 7.66
N GLY A 161 24.19 4.19 8.78
CA GLY A 161 24.46 4.80 10.08
C GLY A 161 23.22 5.22 10.87
N VAL A 162 22.06 5.33 10.23
CA VAL A 162 20.79 5.74 10.86
C VAL A 162 20.14 4.57 11.57
N PRO A 163 19.78 4.71 12.87
CA PRO A 163 18.95 3.71 13.55
C PRO A 163 17.50 3.85 13.12
N VAL A 164 16.91 2.74 12.66
CA VAL A 164 15.51 2.66 12.22
C VAL A 164 14.84 1.49 12.91
N ARG A 165 13.65 1.71 13.44
CA ARG A 165 12.76 0.64 13.93
C ARG A 165 11.63 0.43 12.93
N ILE A 166 11.51 -0.79 12.40
CA ILE A 166 10.42 -1.18 11.49
C ILE A 166 9.51 -2.12 12.26
N GLY A 167 8.23 -1.77 12.41
CA GLY A 167 7.19 -2.60 13.00
C GLY A 167 6.17 -3.02 11.97
N GLY A 168 5.49 -4.13 12.25
CA GLY A 168 4.39 -4.62 11.43
C GLY A 168 3.18 -4.93 12.28
N MET A 169 2.03 -4.48 11.81
CA MET A 169 0.72 -4.79 12.30
C MET A 169 -0.12 -5.19 11.11
N TYR A 170 -1.07 -6.08 11.32
CA TYR A 170 -2.03 -6.33 10.28
C TYR A 170 -3.33 -5.57 10.57
N GLY A 171 -4.10 -5.33 9.51
CA GLY A 171 -5.51 -4.99 9.55
C GLY A 171 -5.89 -3.93 10.57
N TYR A 172 -6.96 -4.20 11.27
CA TYR A 172 -7.44 -3.35 12.36
C TYR A 172 -6.56 -3.51 13.60
N ALA A 173 -5.53 -2.69 13.67
CA ALA A 173 -4.68 -2.64 14.84
C ALA A 173 -5.46 -2.28 16.10
N PHE A 174 -6.47 -1.43 15.96
CA PHE A 174 -7.42 -1.04 17.00
C PHE A 174 -8.68 -0.45 16.34
N ASP A 175 -9.73 -0.27 17.15
CA ASP A 175 -11.02 0.25 16.69
C ASP A 175 -10.86 1.45 15.74
N PRO A 176 -11.42 1.40 14.51
CA PRO A 176 -11.38 2.51 13.56
C PRO A 176 -12.01 3.81 14.08
N ASN A 177 -12.83 3.75 15.15
CA ASN A 177 -13.27 4.95 15.86
C ASN A 177 -12.13 5.63 16.66
N GLY A 178 -10.91 5.14 16.55
CA GLY A 178 -9.72 5.80 17.03
C GLY A 178 -9.51 5.77 18.53
N THR A 179 -10.03 4.76 19.21
CA THR A 179 -9.72 4.59 20.62
C THR A 179 -8.26 4.18 20.81
N THR A 180 -7.60 4.81 21.78
CA THR A 180 -6.22 4.51 22.17
C THR A 180 -6.15 3.89 23.55
N LYS A 181 -7.30 3.45 24.10
CA LYS A 181 -7.38 2.85 25.42
C LYS A 181 -7.19 1.34 25.30
N ARG A 182 -6.36 0.75 26.17
CA ARG A 182 -6.11 -0.69 26.24
C ARG A 182 -7.41 -1.54 26.18
N ALA A 183 -8.46 -1.11 26.88
CA ALA A 183 -9.73 -1.84 26.95
C ALA A 183 -10.48 -1.94 25.60
N HIS A 184 -10.06 -1.21 24.59
CA HIS A 184 -10.70 -1.14 23.28
C HIS A 184 -9.76 -1.57 22.14
N MET A 185 -8.57 -2.06 22.46
CA MET A 185 -7.61 -2.61 21.52
C MET A 185 -7.63 -4.14 21.57
N GLY A 186 -7.28 -4.77 20.46
CA GLY A 186 -7.07 -6.23 20.43
C GLY A 186 -5.95 -6.67 21.37
N ASP A 187 -5.94 -7.96 21.71
CA ASP A 187 -4.97 -8.53 22.62
C ASP A 187 -3.52 -8.24 22.19
N GLY A 188 -2.73 -7.73 23.13
CA GLY A 188 -1.32 -7.41 22.91
C GLY A 188 -1.01 -6.13 22.11
N ILE A 189 -1.98 -5.58 21.37
CA ILE A 189 -1.76 -4.41 20.50
C ILE A 189 -1.27 -3.19 21.29
N TYR A 190 -1.91 -2.87 22.40
CA TYR A 190 -1.52 -1.74 23.24
C TYR A 190 -0.08 -1.89 23.76
N ASP A 191 0.28 -3.07 24.27
CA ASP A 191 1.60 -3.34 24.79
C ASP A 191 2.66 -3.32 23.69
N PHE A 192 2.35 -3.87 22.53
CA PHE A 192 3.19 -3.80 21.35
C PHE A 192 3.46 -2.35 20.94
N LEU A 193 2.43 -1.50 20.84
CA LEU A 193 2.61 -0.09 20.46
C LEU A 193 3.41 0.68 21.50
N LYS A 194 3.21 0.41 22.82
CA LYS A 194 3.98 1.01 23.91
C LYS A 194 5.46 0.62 23.85
N ASP A 195 5.76 -0.62 23.54
CA ASP A 195 7.13 -1.08 23.35
C ASP A 195 7.74 -0.53 22.06
N PHE A 196 6.96 -0.53 20.99
CA PHE A 196 7.37 0.00 19.69
C PHE A 196 7.78 1.48 19.76
N GLU A 197 7.01 2.31 20.42
CA GLU A 197 7.33 3.74 20.54
C GLU A 197 8.56 4.05 21.40
N ASN A 198 8.97 3.11 22.26
CA ASN A 198 10.05 3.31 23.24
C ASN A 198 11.45 3.22 22.61
N THR A 199 11.76 4.13 21.72
CA THR A 199 13.07 4.27 21.08
C THR A 199 13.26 5.68 20.53
N SER A 200 14.50 6.12 20.40
CA SER A 200 14.87 7.35 19.67
C SER A 200 15.08 7.13 18.18
N SER A 201 15.07 5.88 17.70
CA SER A 201 15.21 5.54 16.28
C SER A 201 14.09 6.16 15.43
N TYR A 202 14.32 6.32 14.13
CA TYR A 202 13.23 6.62 13.21
C TYR A 202 12.28 5.43 13.13
N LYS A 203 10.99 5.66 13.36
CA LYS A 203 9.98 4.62 13.53
C LYS A 203 9.09 4.52 12.32
N ILE A 204 9.13 3.36 11.65
CA ILE A 204 8.27 3.02 10.51
C ILE A 204 7.32 1.90 10.96
N MET A 205 6.02 2.14 10.89
CA MET A 205 4.98 1.14 11.16
C MET A 205 4.34 0.72 9.85
N MET A 206 4.41 -0.55 9.50
CA MET A 206 3.63 -1.16 8.44
C MET A 206 2.25 -1.51 9.00
N SER A 207 1.21 -0.93 8.46
CA SER A 207 -0.19 -1.20 8.80
C SER A 207 -0.99 -1.22 7.52
N HIS A 208 -1.22 -2.41 6.99
CA HIS A 208 -1.86 -2.59 5.68
C HIS A 208 -3.11 -1.75 5.51
N ARG A 209 -4.01 -1.72 6.52
CA ARG A 209 -5.16 -0.82 6.58
C ARG A 209 -4.79 0.48 7.27
N PRO A 210 -5.01 1.64 6.64
CA PRO A 210 -4.66 2.93 7.23
C PRO A 210 -5.60 3.37 8.37
N ASP A 211 -6.80 2.80 8.46
CA ASP A 211 -7.92 3.26 9.28
C ASP A 211 -7.57 3.49 10.74
N SER A 212 -6.82 2.58 11.36
CA SER A 212 -6.39 2.69 12.76
C SER A 212 -5.58 3.95 13.05
N PHE A 213 -4.89 4.50 12.05
CA PHE A 213 -4.01 5.66 12.20
C PHE A 213 -4.59 6.94 11.60
N ILE A 214 -5.53 6.84 10.66
CA ILE A 214 -6.17 8.03 10.06
C ILE A 214 -7.38 8.49 10.85
N PHE A 215 -8.09 7.58 11.54
CA PHE A 215 -9.24 7.94 12.36
C PHE A 215 -8.86 8.22 13.81
N GLY A 216 -9.63 9.06 14.46
CA GLY A 216 -9.51 9.37 15.88
C GLY A 216 -8.19 10.03 16.30
N GLU A 217 -7.70 9.65 17.47
CA GLU A 217 -6.59 10.31 18.17
C GLU A 217 -5.23 9.59 18.03
N ALA A 218 -5.14 8.54 17.20
CA ALA A 218 -3.96 7.69 17.11
C ALA A 218 -2.69 8.47 16.74
N SER A 219 -2.80 9.40 15.79
CA SER A 219 -1.68 10.25 15.36
C SER A 219 -1.15 11.18 16.45
N LYS A 220 -1.96 11.48 17.47
CA LYS A 220 -1.55 12.26 18.64
C LYS A 220 -1.02 11.40 19.77
N ALA A 221 -1.61 10.19 19.92
CA ALA A 221 -1.34 9.31 21.06
C ALA A 221 -0.02 8.53 20.92
N TRP A 222 0.29 8.06 19.71
CA TRP A 222 1.44 7.20 19.46
C TRP A 222 2.60 7.97 18.84
N ASP A 223 3.81 7.73 19.34
CA ASP A 223 5.03 8.33 18.79
C ASP A 223 5.59 7.46 17.66
N ILE A 224 4.99 7.60 16.48
CA ILE A 224 5.39 6.95 15.23
C ILE A 224 5.74 8.03 14.23
N ASP A 225 6.88 7.90 13.52
CA ASP A 225 7.32 8.91 12.54
C ASP A 225 6.62 8.72 11.19
N LEU A 226 6.45 7.45 10.75
CA LEU A 226 5.85 7.10 9.47
C LEU A 226 5.01 5.83 9.61
N VAL A 227 3.76 5.90 9.18
CA VAL A 227 2.91 4.73 8.91
C VAL A 227 2.92 4.50 7.40
N VAL A 228 3.11 3.25 6.99
CA VAL A 228 2.99 2.78 5.61
C VAL A 228 1.77 1.91 5.53
N SER A 229 0.91 2.17 4.55
CA SER A 229 -0.35 1.47 4.35
C SER A 229 -0.62 1.21 2.87
N SER A 230 -1.53 0.28 2.60
CA SER A 230 -2.05 -0.08 1.29
C SER A 230 -3.59 -0.19 1.34
N HIS A 231 -4.22 -1.31 0.94
CA HIS A 231 -5.61 -1.70 1.13
C HIS A 231 -6.65 -0.94 0.29
N ASP A 232 -6.58 0.38 0.23
CA ASP A 232 -7.59 1.23 -0.43
C ASP A 232 -7.45 1.29 -1.95
N HIS A 233 -6.40 0.67 -2.50
CA HIS A 233 -6.12 0.60 -3.94
C HIS A 233 -6.25 1.96 -4.66
N GLY A 234 -5.88 3.07 -4.01
CA GLY A 234 -6.05 4.40 -4.55
C GLY A 234 -7.52 4.76 -4.88
N GLY A 235 -8.47 4.10 -4.24
CA GLY A 235 -9.91 4.29 -4.46
C GLY A 235 -10.49 3.53 -5.63
N GLN A 236 -9.78 2.53 -6.19
CA GLN A 236 -10.16 1.64 -7.30
C GLN A 236 -10.46 2.39 -8.61
N VAL A 237 -11.55 3.14 -8.65
CA VAL A 237 -11.97 4.01 -9.77
C VAL A 237 -11.63 5.45 -9.39
N VAL A 238 -10.79 6.11 -10.19
CA VAL A 238 -10.37 7.50 -9.93
C VAL A 238 -11.04 8.43 -10.93
N PHE A 239 -11.90 9.30 -10.44
CA PHE A 239 -12.54 10.33 -11.24
C PHE A 239 -11.69 11.61 -11.29
N PRO A 240 -11.51 12.22 -12.47
CA PRO A 240 -10.90 13.53 -12.55
C PRO A 240 -11.62 14.53 -11.63
N PHE A 241 -10.85 15.27 -10.83
CA PHE A 241 -11.31 16.31 -9.89
C PHE A 241 -12.08 15.82 -8.65
N LEU A 242 -12.60 14.58 -8.65
CA LEU A 242 -13.34 14.02 -7.50
C LEU A 242 -12.49 13.04 -6.67
N GLY A 243 -11.39 12.53 -7.23
CA GLY A 243 -10.55 11.55 -6.56
C GLY A 243 -11.06 10.12 -6.68
N GLY A 244 -10.67 9.26 -5.74
CA GLY A 244 -11.05 7.86 -5.71
C GLY A 244 -12.51 7.64 -5.34
N PHE A 245 -13.08 6.59 -5.88
CA PHE A 245 -14.50 6.31 -5.70
C PHE A 245 -14.80 5.59 -4.39
N TYR A 246 -13.94 4.64 -3.99
CA TYR A 246 -14.21 3.81 -2.83
C TYR A 246 -12.91 3.41 -2.12
N GLY A 247 -12.85 3.60 -0.83
CA GLY A 247 -11.70 3.26 0.00
C GLY A 247 -12.13 2.46 1.23
N GLY A 248 -12.38 1.16 1.03
CA GLY A 248 -12.63 0.23 2.12
C GLY A 248 -13.55 0.78 3.21
N ASP A 249 -13.04 0.91 4.40
CA ASP A 249 -13.78 1.39 5.58
C ASP A 249 -14.07 2.90 5.57
N GLN A 250 -13.37 3.66 4.73
CA GLN A 250 -13.65 5.08 4.53
C GLN A 250 -14.91 5.32 3.68
N GLY A 251 -15.41 4.29 2.96
CA GLY A 251 -16.60 4.37 2.12
C GLY A 251 -16.38 5.10 0.80
N TYR A 252 -17.39 5.84 0.34
CA TYR A 252 -17.39 6.53 -0.95
C TYR A 252 -16.69 7.89 -0.87
N PHE A 253 -15.88 8.20 -1.90
CA PHE A 253 -15.09 9.43 -2.01
C PHE A 253 -14.21 9.70 -0.80
N PRO A 254 -13.36 8.73 -0.44
CA PRO A 254 -12.51 8.81 0.74
C PRO A 254 -11.44 9.88 0.62
N GLU A 255 -11.03 10.43 1.76
CA GLU A 255 -10.00 11.46 1.83
C GLU A 255 -8.58 10.87 1.79
N TYR A 256 -8.37 9.69 2.39
CA TYR A 256 -7.04 9.11 2.63
C TYR A 256 -6.86 7.82 1.84
N ILE A 257 -6.58 7.91 0.54
CA ILE A 257 -6.51 6.73 -0.34
C ILE A 257 -5.20 6.53 -1.08
N HIS A 258 -4.39 7.59 -1.20
CA HIS A 258 -3.16 7.53 -1.96
C HIS A 258 -2.27 8.74 -1.70
N GLY A 259 -0.98 8.48 -1.47
CA GLY A 259 0.01 9.54 -1.30
C GLY A 259 0.46 9.74 0.14
N LEU A 260 1.17 10.84 0.39
CA LEU A 260 1.75 11.18 1.68
C LEU A 260 0.90 12.23 2.39
N TYR A 261 0.41 11.88 3.56
CA TYR A 261 -0.37 12.74 4.44
C TYR A 261 0.42 13.10 5.70
N ASN A 262 0.22 14.32 6.19
CA ASN A 262 0.72 14.75 7.50
C ASN A 262 -0.47 14.81 8.45
N LYS A 263 -0.43 14.02 9.51
CA LYS A 263 -1.47 13.97 10.53
C LYS A 263 -0.85 14.17 11.91
N ASP A 264 -1.04 15.35 12.48
CA ASP A 264 -0.38 15.77 13.72
C ASP A 264 1.16 15.62 13.64
N LYS A 265 1.74 14.75 14.45
CA LYS A 265 3.19 14.46 14.46
C LYS A 265 3.58 13.26 13.56
N MET A 266 2.60 12.58 12.99
CA MET A 266 2.77 11.36 12.22
C MET A 266 2.63 11.62 10.72
N LYS A 267 3.45 10.97 9.92
CA LYS A 267 3.24 10.89 8.47
C LYS A 267 2.58 9.56 8.13
N ILE A 268 1.65 9.60 7.19
CA ILE A 268 0.94 8.40 6.70
C ILE A 268 1.13 8.33 5.20
N LEU A 269 1.74 7.26 4.73
CA LEU A 269 2.00 7.01 3.32
C LEU A 269 1.12 5.85 2.87
N ILE A 270 0.20 6.11 1.93
CA ILE A 270 -0.78 5.13 1.46
C ILE A 270 -0.51 4.83 -0.01
N SER A 271 -0.34 3.54 -0.32
CA SER A 271 -0.11 3.05 -1.68
C SER A 271 -1.41 2.92 -2.47
N SER A 272 -1.35 3.17 -3.77
CA SER A 272 -2.43 2.79 -4.68
C SER A 272 -2.40 1.31 -5.08
N GLY A 273 -1.38 0.57 -4.62
CA GLY A 273 -1.23 -0.86 -4.88
C GLY A 273 -0.78 -1.22 -6.28
N LEU A 274 -0.40 -2.48 -6.46
CA LEU A 274 0.11 -3.05 -7.71
C LEU A 274 -0.95 -3.80 -8.52
N GLY A 275 -2.01 -4.26 -7.88
CA GLY A 275 -3.09 -5.02 -8.47
C GLY A 275 -4.45 -4.67 -7.88
N SER A 276 -5.39 -5.55 -8.04
CA SER A 276 -6.68 -5.54 -7.34
C SER A 276 -7.36 -6.88 -7.47
N ASN A 277 -8.18 -7.25 -6.51
CA ASN A 277 -9.07 -8.38 -6.64
C ASN A 277 -10.11 -8.08 -7.75
N LYS A 278 -10.00 -8.82 -8.85
CA LYS A 278 -10.83 -8.62 -10.06
C LYS A 278 -12.33 -8.90 -9.85
N GLN A 279 -12.69 -9.52 -8.75
CA GLN A 279 -14.09 -9.86 -8.43
C GLN A 279 -14.88 -8.67 -7.86
N LYS A 280 -14.19 -7.60 -7.45
CA LYS A 280 -14.80 -6.39 -6.89
C LYS A 280 -14.88 -5.28 -7.95
N LEU A 281 -14.56 -4.05 -7.57
CA LEU A 281 -14.50 -2.93 -8.50
C LEU A 281 -13.26 -3.02 -9.39
N PRO A 282 -13.37 -2.78 -10.71
CA PRO A 282 -12.19 -2.70 -11.57
C PRO A 282 -11.35 -1.47 -11.24
N ARG A 283 -10.05 -1.55 -11.52
CA ARG A 283 -9.21 -0.34 -11.55
C ARG A 283 -9.56 0.47 -12.80
N PHE A 284 -9.79 1.76 -12.62
CA PHE A 284 -10.05 2.69 -13.72
C PHE A 284 -9.36 4.02 -13.46
N ASN A 285 -8.57 4.49 -14.42
CA ASN A 285 -7.76 5.71 -14.31
C ASN A 285 -6.87 5.70 -13.05
N ASN A 286 -6.35 4.55 -12.69
CA ASN A 286 -5.64 4.28 -11.44
C ASN A 286 -4.49 3.31 -11.71
N VAL A 287 -3.36 3.89 -12.06
CA VAL A 287 -2.18 3.14 -12.51
C VAL A 287 -1.48 2.48 -11.31
N PRO A 288 -1.10 1.20 -11.41
CA PRO A 288 -0.28 0.54 -10.40
C PRO A 288 1.01 1.28 -10.08
N GLU A 289 1.39 1.33 -8.81
CA GLU A 289 2.59 2.05 -8.39
C GLU A 289 3.55 1.22 -7.53
N VAL A 290 4.83 1.52 -7.73
CA VAL A 290 5.91 1.25 -6.79
C VAL A 290 6.22 2.56 -6.08
N MET A 291 6.16 2.61 -4.76
CA MET A 291 6.52 3.80 -4.01
C MET A 291 8.01 3.78 -3.69
N LEU A 292 8.74 4.82 -4.08
CA LEU A 292 10.11 5.07 -3.65
C LEU A 292 10.11 6.13 -2.56
N VAL A 293 10.60 5.79 -1.39
CA VAL A 293 10.72 6.74 -0.27
C VAL A 293 12.17 7.12 -0.08
N ASN A 294 12.44 8.42 -0.09
CA ASN A 294 13.73 8.99 0.28
C ASN A 294 13.60 9.65 1.65
N LEU A 295 14.35 9.14 2.63
CA LEU A 295 14.45 9.76 3.94
C LEU A 295 15.72 10.59 4.02
N SER A 296 15.61 11.86 4.41
CA SER A 296 16.73 12.79 4.60
C SER A 296 16.55 13.63 5.86
N ASN A 297 17.63 14.37 6.21
CA ASN A 297 17.55 15.42 7.24
C ASN A 297 16.81 16.66 6.71
#